data_cff1bc82c281f62ad30a9526abd8be57
#
_entry.id   cff1bc82c281f62ad30a9526abd8be57
#
_cell.length_a   1.000
_cell.length_b   1.000
_cell.length_c   1.000
_cell.angle_alpha   90.00
_cell.angle_beta   90.00
_cell.angle_gamma   90.00
#
_symmetry.space_group_name_H-M   'P 1'
#
loop_
_entity.id
_entity.type
_entity.pdbx_description
1 polymer ?
#
loop_
_entity_poly.entity_id
_entity_poly.type
_entity_poly.pdbx_seq_one_letter_code
_entity_poly.pdbx_strand_id
1 'polypeptide(L)'
;CNTNLGSLPSILQIGDYNMKNFFKFAERGTSYKTETLAGITTFLSIAYILVVNPIILSQSGMDHGAVFTATALTAIIGTLLMGLLANFPIAIAPSMGLNSFFTFSVCIGMGIDWQVTLTGVFVAGIIFMLLSLMKIREKIINIIPIDLKYAIASGIGFFITFIGLKNGGIIIGNADTFVSIGDLTSPMTLLAIIGLILTIIMLVRGINGGI
;
A
#
# COMPACT_ATOMS: atom_id res chain seq x y z
N CYS A 1 42.18 -25.72 39.17
CA CYS A 1 40.97 -26.32 38.53
C CYS A 1 39.79 -25.44 38.81
N ASN A 2 39.52 -24.46 37.92
CA ASN A 2 38.27 -23.69 37.88
C ASN A 2 37.46 -24.18 36.69
N THR A 3 36.58 -25.10 36.94
CA THR A 3 35.54 -25.46 36.00
C THR A 3 34.47 -24.36 36.01
N ASN A 4 34.56 -23.43 35.05
CA ASN A 4 33.47 -22.55 34.69
C ASN A 4 32.33 -23.43 34.19
N LEU A 5 31.36 -23.70 35.06
CA LEU A 5 30.04 -24.17 34.68
C LEU A 5 29.37 -23.04 33.89
N GLY A 6 29.62 -23.05 32.58
CA GLY A 6 28.95 -22.16 31.64
C GLY A 6 27.45 -22.29 31.83
N SER A 7 26.83 -21.17 32.16
CA SER A 7 25.39 -21.00 32.22
C SER A 7 24.77 -21.53 30.92
N LEU A 8 23.97 -22.60 31.03
CA LEU A 8 23.13 -23.06 29.93
C LEU A 8 22.32 -21.86 29.39
N PRO A 9 22.34 -21.60 28.10
CA PRO A 9 21.57 -20.48 27.55
C PRO A 9 20.11 -20.68 27.91
N SER A 10 19.49 -19.66 28.50
CA SER A 10 18.06 -19.70 28.77
C SER A 10 17.27 -19.89 27.47
N ILE A 11 16.08 -20.51 27.55
CA ILE A 11 15.20 -20.73 26.37
C ILE A 11 15.01 -19.41 25.60
N LEU A 12 14.98 -18.27 26.30
CA LEU A 12 14.92 -16.93 25.73
C LEU A 12 16.15 -16.57 24.90
N GLN A 13 17.35 -16.95 25.34
CA GLN A 13 18.60 -16.68 24.60
C GLN A 13 18.72 -17.56 23.34
N ILE A 14 18.23 -18.81 23.40
CA ILE A 14 18.19 -19.71 22.23
C ILE A 14 17.19 -19.17 21.20
N GLY A 15 16.02 -18.70 21.65
CA GLY A 15 15.01 -18.07 20.78
C GLY A 15 15.53 -16.79 20.12
N ASP A 16 16.21 -15.93 20.87
CA ASP A 16 16.81 -14.68 20.39
C ASP A 16 17.91 -14.94 19.35
N TYR A 17 18.77 -15.92 19.61
CA TYR A 17 19.83 -16.31 18.66
C TYR A 17 19.26 -16.86 17.35
N ASN A 18 18.22 -17.71 17.42
CA ASN A 18 17.56 -18.27 16.25
C ASN A 18 16.85 -17.20 15.42
N MET A 19 16.17 -16.24 16.05
CA MET A 19 15.49 -15.13 15.35
C MET A 19 16.49 -14.20 14.66
N LYS A 20 17.59 -13.85 15.32
CA LYS A 20 18.64 -13.00 14.71
C LYS A 20 19.25 -13.65 13.49
N ASN A 21 19.47 -14.96 13.51
CA ASN A 21 20.01 -15.71 12.39
C ASN A 21 18.97 -15.84 11.26
N PHE A 22 17.69 -16.12 11.59
CA PHE A 22 16.62 -16.23 10.61
C PHE A 22 16.43 -14.93 9.83
N PHE A 23 16.39 -13.78 10.52
CA PHE A 23 16.26 -12.47 9.89
C PHE A 23 17.58 -11.83 9.46
N LYS A 24 18.70 -12.53 9.59
CA LYS A 24 20.03 -12.11 9.14
C LYS A 24 20.47 -10.74 9.69
N PHE A 25 20.22 -10.49 10.95
CA PHE A 25 20.53 -9.20 11.60
C PHE A 25 21.98 -8.78 11.46
N ALA A 26 22.93 -9.73 11.58
CA ALA A 26 24.35 -9.47 11.44
C ALA A 26 24.73 -9.04 10.02
N GLU A 27 24.17 -9.70 9.01
CA GLU A 27 24.42 -9.37 7.59
C GLU A 27 23.83 -7.99 7.23
N ARG A 28 22.69 -7.62 7.83
CA ARG A 28 21.99 -6.36 7.58
C ARG A 28 22.46 -5.21 8.46
N GLY A 29 23.33 -5.46 9.43
CA GLY A 29 23.83 -4.45 10.37
C GLY A 29 22.73 -3.81 11.22
N THR A 30 21.68 -4.56 11.57
CA THR A 30 20.49 -4.05 12.25
C THR A 30 20.33 -4.62 13.66
N SER A 31 19.37 -4.09 14.42
CA SER A 31 19.04 -4.52 15.78
C SER A 31 17.52 -4.60 15.96
N TYR A 32 17.04 -5.33 16.98
CA TYR A 32 15.61 -5.39 17.32
C TYR A 32 14.98 -4.01 17.48
N LYS A 33 15.68 -3.09 18.13
CA LYS A 33 15.18 -1.73 18.33
C LYS A 33 14.98 -1.00 17.00
N THR A 34 15.95 -1.13 16.10
CA THR A 34 15.89 -0.51 14.76
C THR A 34 14.77 -1.13 13.92
N GLU A 35 14.66 -2.46 13.90
CA GLU A 35 13.62 -3.17 13.13
C GLU A 35 12.22 -2.88 13.68
N THR A 36 12.04 -2.84 15.00
CA THR A 36 10.74 -2.50 15.61
C THR A 36 10.34 -1.06 15.27
N LEU A 37 11.27 -0.12 15.37
CA LEU A 37 11.01 1.27 15.04
C LEU A 37 10.69 1.42 13.54
N ALA A 38 11.43 0.75 12.67
CA ALA A 38 11.17 0.72 11.24
C ALA A 38 9.79 0.11 10.93
N GLY A 39 9.42 -0.98 11.60
CA GLY A 39 8.10 -1.60 11.47
C GLY A 39 6.96 -0.66 11.88
N ILE A 40 7.10 0.03 13.02
CA ILE A 40 6.11 1.02 13.47
C ILE A 40 6.00 2.18 12.47
N THR A 41 7.12 2.71 12.00
CA THR A 41 7.15 3.79 11.00
C THR A 41 6.47 3.36 9.70
N THR A 42 6.77 2.17 9.20
CA THR A 42 6.14 1.61 8.01
C THR A 42 4.64 1.42 8.20
N PHE A 43 4.22 0.89 9.36
CA PHE A 43 2.80 0.76 9.70
C PHE A 43 2.09 2.12 9.70
N LEU A 44 2.64 3.12 10.36
CA LEU A 44 2.05 4.47 10.39
C LEU A 44 1.94 5.08 8.99
N SER A 45 2.93 4.84 8.13
CA SER A 45 2.94 5.33 6.75
C SER A 45 1.83 4.71 5.89
N ILE A 46 1.42 3.47 6.16
CA ILE A 46 0.36 2.78 5.40
C ILE A 46 -1.00 2.74 6.12
N ALA A 47 -1.06 3.13 7.40
CA ALA A 47 -2.27 3.02 8.22
C ALA A 47 -3.47 3.80 7.64
N TYR A 48 -3.21 4.90 6.92
CA TYR A 48 -4.26 5.67 6.26
C TYR A 48 -5.08 4.85 5.26
N ILE A 49 -4.50 3.79 4.68
CA ILE A 49 -5.19 2.90 3.74
C ILE A 49 -6.39 2.20 4.39
N LEU A 50 -6.30 1.90 5.69
CA LEU A 50 -7.40 1.29 6.44
C LEU A 50 -8.66 2.19 6.48
N VAL A 51 -8.48 3.49 6.35
CA VAL A 51 -9.58 4.47 6.31
C VAL A 51 -9.98 4.79 4.87
N VAL A 52 -9.01 5.12 4.03
CA VAL A 52 -9.27 5.61 2.67
C VAL A 52 -9.77 4.50 1.75
N ASN A 53 -9.27 3.28 1.88
CA ASN A 53 -9.70 2.17 1.02
C ASN A 53 -11.20 1.82 1.19
N PRO A 54 -11.74 1.68 2.42
CA PRO A 54 -13.18 1.51 2.61
C PRO A 54 -14.01 2.69 2.08
N ILE A 55 -13.55 3.93 2.23
CA ILE A 55 -14.24 5.11 1.71
C ILE A 55 -14.36 5.04 0.18
N ILE A 56 -13.30 4.61 -0.51
CA ILE A 56 -13.31 4.48 -1.97
C ILE A 56 -14.22 3.33 -2.41
N LEU A 57 -14.00 2.13 -1.87
CA LEU A 57 -14.72 0.94 -2.32
C LEU A 57 -16.20 0.95 -1.93
N SER A 58 -16.58 1.57 -0.81
CA SER A 58 -17.99 1.68 -0.43
C SER A 58 -18.83 2.50 -1.41
N GLN A 59 -18.21 3.36 -2.22
CA GLN A 59 -18.92 4.10 -3.26
C GLN A 59 -19.44 3.20 -4.40
N SER A 60 -18.90 1.98 -4.53
CA SER A 60 -19.43 0.97 -5.45
C SER A 60 -20.61 0.16 -4.89
N GLY A 61 -21.05 0.45 -3.66
CA GLY A 61 -22.12 -0.27 -2.96
C GLY A 61 -21.65 -1.38 -2.03
N MET A 62 -20.35 -1.51 -1.79
CA MET A 62 -19.79 -2.44 -0.81
C MET A 62 -20.01 -1.92 0.62
N ASP A 63 -20.21 -2.85 1.57
CA ASP A 63 -20.31 -2.48 2.99
C ASP A 63 -18.95 -1.97 3.52
N HIS A 64 -18.98 -0.79 4.13
CA HIS A 64 -17.77 -0.11 4.62
C HIS A 64 -17.01 -0.93 5.68
N GLY A 65 -17.74 -1.57 6.60
CA GLY A 65 -17.15 -2.37 7.67
C GLY A 65 -16.51 -3.65 7.14
N ALA A 66 -17.18 -4.32 6.18
CA ALA A 66 -16.63 -5.51 5.52
C ALA A 66 -15.35 -5.18 4.74
N VAL A 67 -15.33 -4.07 4.01
CA VAL A 67 -14.14 -3.61 3.28
C VAL A 67 -13.00 -3.25 4.22
N PHE A 68 -13.28 -2.57 5.35
CA PHE A 68 -12.27 -2.28 6.37
C PHE A 68 -11.62 -3.57 6.90
N THR A 69 -12.45 -4.54 7.29
CA THR A 69 -11.97 -5.81 7.82
C THR A 69 -11.16 -6.59 6.78
N ALA A 70 -11.65 -6.67 5.54
CA ALA A 70 -10.93 -7.32 4.44
C ALA A 70 -9.59 -6.65 4.14
N THR A 71 -9.55 -5.32 4.14
CA THR A 71 -8.33 -4.52 3.95
C THR A 71 -7.30 -4.82 5.03
N ALA A 72 -7.74 -4.81 6.30
CA ALA A 72 -6.86 -5.09 7.44
C ALA A 72 -6.31 -6.54 7.39
N LEU A 73 -7.17 -7.53 7.17
CA LEU A 73 -6.77 -8.94 7.07
C LEU A 73 -5.80 -9.17 5.91
N THR A 74 -6.07 -8.60 4.74
CA THR A 74 -5.19 -8.72 3.57
C THR A 74 -3.82 -8.10 3.84
N ALA A 75 -3.77 -6.93 4.48
CA ALA A 75 -2.52 -6.28 4.84
C ALA A 75 -1.72 -7.09 5.87
N ILE A 76 -2.39 -7.63 6.90
CA ILE A 76 -1.76 -8.46 7.94
C ILE A 76 -1.19 -9.73 7.29
N ILE A 77 -2.01 -10.50 6.57
CA ILE A 77 -1.59 -11.77 5.97
C ILE A 77 -0.48 -11.54 4.95
N GLY A 78 -0.64 -10.56 4.04
CA GLY A 78 0.36 -10.23 3.03
C GLY A 78 1.71 -9.82 3.64
N THR A 79 1.69 -8.95 4.65
CA THR A 79 2.90 -8.49 5.34
C THR A 79 3.58 -9.61 6.12
N LEU A 80 2.81 -10.47 6.80
CA LEU A 80 3.37 -11.63 7.49
C LEU A 80 4.01 -12.62 6.52
N LEU A 81 3.37 -12.93 5.40
CA LEU A 81 3.94 -13.81 4.38
C LEU A 81 5.25 -13.23 3.80
N MET A 82 5.29 -11.92 3.52
CA MET A 82 6.53 -11.28 3.07
C MET A 82 7.63 -11.31 4.13
N GLY A 83 7.32 -11.00 5.37
CA GLY A 83 8.29 -11.03 6.46
C GLY A 83 8.81 -12.43 6.77
N LEU A 84 7.91 -13.41 6.86
CA LEU A 84 8.26 -14.76 7.32
C LEU A 84 8.75 -15.68 6.19
N LEU A 85 8.11 -15.66 5.02
CA LEU A 85 8.47 -16.56 3.91
C LEU A 85 9.54 -15.97 3.01
N ALA A 86 9.40 -14.70 2.63
CA ALA A 86 10.36 -14.03 1.75
C ALA A 86 11.54 -13.40 2.51
N ASN A 87 11.46 -13.31 3.85
CA ASN A 87 12.44 -12.61 4.69
C ASN A 87 12.75 -11.18 4.19
N PHE A 88 11.70 -10.50 3.72
CA PHE A 88 11.80 -9.19 3.12
C PHE A 88 10.96 -8.18 3.92
N PRO A 89 11.57 -7.16 4.54
CA PRO A 89 10.90 -6.26 5.47
C PRO A 89 10.10 -5.18 4.74
N ILE A 90 9.08 -5.60 3.98
CA ILE A 90 8.15 -4.70 3.28
C ILE A 90 6.73 -4.97 3.75
N ALA A 91 6.01 -3.91 4.11
CA ALA A 91 4.58 -4.00 4.35
C ALA A 91 3.81 -4.04 3.02
N ILE A 92 2.81 -4.91 2.97
CA ILE A 92 1.91 -5.05 1.82
C ILE A 92 0.54 -4.49 2.20
N ALA A 93 0.03 -3.64 1.33
CA ALA A 93 -1.32 -3.10 1.45
C ALA A 93 -2.02 -3.08 0.08
N PRO A 94 -3.37 -3.05 0.05
CA PRO A 94 -4.11 -2.93 -1.19
C PRO A 94 -3.72 -1.69 -2.01
N SER A 95 -3.67 -1.83 -3.33
CA SER A 95 -3.31 -0.72 -4.22
C SER A 95 -4.47 0.25 -4.40
N MET A 96 -4.32 1.47 -3.94
CA MET A 96 -5.36 2.50 -4.07
C MET A 96 -5.69 2.85 -5.53
N GLY A 97 -4.71 2.86 -6.41
CA GLY A 97 -4.93 3.16 -7.83
C GLY A 97 -5.86 2.14 -8.49
N LEU A 98 -5.62 0.85 -8.25
CA LEU A 98 -6.48 -0.21 -8.78
C LEU A 98 -7.87 -0.22 -8.14
N ASN A 99 -7.96 0.05 -6.83
CA ASN A 99 -9.24 0.12 -6.12
C ASN A 99 -10.08 1.32 -6.59
N SER A 100 -9.44 2.43 -6.88
CA SER A 100 -10.10 3.58 -7.48
C SER A 100 -10.57 3.28 -8.91
N PHE A 101 -9.79 2.59 -9.71
CA PHE A 101 -10.20 2.14 -11.04
C PHE A 101 -11.39 1.17 -10.95
N PHE A 102 -11.35 0.21 -10.04
CA PHE A 102 -12.45 -0.70 -9.75
C PHE A 102 -13.75 0.07 -9.46
N THR A 103 -13.70 1.02 -8.52
CA THR A 103 -14.88 1.77 -8.09
C THR A 103 -15.39 2.73 -9.15
N PHE A 104 -14.52 3.65 -9.61
CA PHE A 104 -14.95 4.77 -10.43
C PHE A 104 -15.07 4.42 -11.91
N SER A 105 -14.15 3.62 -12.45
CA SER A 105 -14.18 3.30 -13.89
C SER A 105 -15.08 2.11 -14.17
N VAL A 106 -14.99 1.02 -13.40
CA VAL A 106 -15.72 -0.20 -13.70
C VAL A 106 -17.11 -0.18 -13.08
N CYS A 107 -17.22 -0.03 -11.76
CA CYS A 107 -18.52 -0.12 -11.09
C CYS A 107 -19.41 1.08 -11.44
N ILE A 108 -18.93 2.30 -11.25
CA ILE A 108 -19.74 3.51 -11.47
C ILE A 108 -19.78 3.89 -12.96
N GLY A 109 -18.61 3.91 -13.63
CA GLY A 109 -18.51 4.37 -15.01
C GLY A 109 -19.12 3.43 -16.05
N MET A 110 -18.96 2.11 -15.87
CA MET A 110 -19.56 1.09 -16.75
C MET A 110 -20.90 0.55 -16.24
N GLY A 111 -21.30 0.91 -15.01
CA GLY A 111 -22.56 0.42 -14.41
C GLY A 111 -22.55 -1.07 -14.07
N ILE A 112 -21.39 -1.66 -13.81
CA ILE A 112 -21.24 -3.08 -13.48
C ILE A 112 -21.31 -3.27 -11.96
N ASP A 113 -22.14 -4.20 -11.51
CA ASP A 113 -22.26 -4.53 -10.08
C ASP A 113 -20.91 -4.92 -9.49
N TRP A 114 -20.65 -4.47 -8.27
CA TRP A 114 -19.38 -4.72 -7.59
C TRP A 114 -19.09 -6.23 -7.39
N GLN A 115 -20.12 -7.06 -7.21
CA GLN A 115 -19.97 -8.51 -7.08
C GLN A 115 -19.39 -9.15 -8.34
N VAL A 116 -19.88 -8.73 -9.51
CA VAL A 116 -19.40 -9.21 -10.82
C VAL A 116 -17.96 -8.73 -11.03
N THR A 117 -17.72 -7.45 -10.76
CA THR A 117 -16.38 -6.87 -10.88
C THR A 117 -15.37 -7.54 -9.94
N LEU A 118 -15.77 -7.82 -8.70
CA LEU A 118 -14.91 -8.51 -7.71
C LEU A 118 -14.60 -9.95 -8.14
N THR A 119 -15.58 -10.64 -8.75
CA THR A 119 -15.36 -11.97 -9.32
C THR A 119 -14.32 -11.92 -10.45
N GLY A 120 -14.38 -10.90 -11.31
CA GLY A 120 -13.37 -10.65 -12.33
C GLY A 120 -11.96 -10.43 -11.74
N VAL A 121 -11.86 -9.65 -10.67
CA VAL A 121 -10.58 -9.44 -9.94
C VAL A 121 -10.07 -10.74 -9.35
N PHE A 122 -10.94 -11.57 -8.77
CA PHE A 122 -10.56 -12.88 -8.23
C PHE A 122 -10.00 -13.82 -9.30
N VAL A 123 -10.68 -13.92 -10.44
CA VAL A 123 -10.21 -14.71 -11.59
C VAL A 123 -8.87 -14.20 -12.11
N ALA A 124 -8.74 -12.87 -12.27
CA ALA A 124 -7.49 -12.24 -12.66
C ALA A 124 -6.34 -12.55 -11.68
N GLY A 125 -6.64 -12.57 -10.37
CA GLY A 125 -5.69 -12.96 -9.32
C GLY A 125 -5.20 -14.40 -9.47
N ILE A 126 -6.10 -15.35 -9.75
CA ILE A 126 -5.75 -16.75 -10.00
C ILE A 126 -4.86 -16.87 -11.25
N ILE A 127 -5.25 -16.23 -12.35
CA ILE A 127 -4.46 -16.23 -13.59
C ILE A 127 -3.06 -15.64 -13.32
N PHE A 128 -2.99 -14.53 -12.61
CA PHE A 128 -1.73 -13.89 -12.25
C PHE A 128 -0.83 -14.80 -11.39
N MET A 129 -1.41 -15.53 -10.45
CA MET A 129 -0.68 -16.50 -9.63
C MET A 129 -0.11 -17.63 -10.48
N LEU A 130 -0.90 -18.20 -11.40
CA LEU A 130 -0.44 -19.25 -12.33
C LEU A 130 0.68 -18.75 -13.24
N LEU A 131 0.55 -17.57 -13.83
CA LEU A 131 1.58 -16.96 -14.67
C LEU A 131 2.88 -16.68 -13.90
N SER A 132 2.74 -16.31 -12.63
CA SER A 132 3.89 -16.07 -11.74
C SER A 132 4.66 -17.36 -11.43
N LEU A 133 3.96 -18.46 -11.17
CA LEU A 133 4.57 -19.79 -10.96
C LEU A 133 5.32 -20.29 -12.21
N MET A 134 4.81 -20.00 -13.39
CA MET A 134 5.42 -20.38 -14.67
C MET A 134 6.60 -19.46 -15.09
N LYS A 135 6.99 -18.46 -14.27
CA LYS A 135 8.02 -17.44 -14.59
C LYS A 135 7.73 -16.62 -15.84
N ILE A 136 6.52 -16.69 -16.39
CA ILE A 136 6.10 -15.92 -17.57
C ILE A 136 6.08 -14.43 -17.24
N ARG A 137 5.71 -14.07 -16.01
CA ARG A 137 5.72 -12.70 -15.51
C ARG A 137 7.06 -12.00 -15.72
N GLU A 138 8.16 -12.67 -15.42
CA GLU A 138 9.51 -12.12 -15.59
C GLU A 138 9.81 -11.83 -17.06
N LYS A 139 9.42 -12.76 -17.97
CA LYS A 139 9.55 -12.55 -19.42
C LYS A 139 8.72 -11.35 -19.89
N ILE A 140 7.47 -11.23 -19.46
CA ILE A 140 6.59 -10.10 -19.85
C ILE A 140 7.21 -8.78 -19.38
N ILE A 141 7.66 -8.70 -18.12
CA ILE A 141 8.25 -7.47 -17.58
C ILE A 141 9.51 -7.07 -18.35
N ASN A 142 10.33 -8.05 -18.76
CA ASN A 142 11.58 -7.79 -19.47
C ASN A 142 11.37 -7.39 -20.95
N ILE A 143 10.24 -7.78 -21.56
CA ILE A 143 9.88 -7.40 -22.92
C ILE A 143 9.39 -5.95 -23.00
N ILE A 144 8.79 -5.43 -21.91
CA ILE A 144 8.26 -4.05 -21.88
C ILE A 144 9.42 -3.05 -21.91
N PRO A 145 9.48 -2.15 -22.92
CA PRO A 145 10.49 -1.08 -22.98
C PRO A 145 10.49 -0.21 -21.73
N ILE A 146 11.66 0.29 -21.34
CA ILE A 146 11.82 1.09 -20.13
C ILE A 146 10.96 2.37 -20.17
N ASP A 147 10.85 3.00 -21.34
CA ASP A 147 10.05 4.22 -21.53
C ASP A 147 8.57 3.95 -21.28
N LEU A 148 8.06 2.78 -21.70
CA LEU A 148 6.68 2.37 -21.43
C LEU A 148 6.45 2.12 -19.94
N LYS A 149 7.44 1.58 -19.21
CA LYS A 149 7.35 1.41 -17.75
C LYS A 149 7.23 2.76 -17.05
N TYR A 150 8.02 3.76 -17.47
CA TYR A 150 7.92 5.12 -16.94
C TYR A 150 6.59 5.79 -17.30
N ALA A 151 6.10 5.60 -18.52
CA ALA A 151 4.80 6.12 -18.93
C ALA A 151 3.65 5.54 -18.10
N ILE A 152 3.66 4.22 -17.85
CA ILE A 152 2.66 3.56 -17.00
C ILE A 152 2.72 4.11 -15.57
N ALA A 153 3.93 4.20 -14.98
CA ALA A 153 4.10 4.73 -13.63
C ALA A 153 3.61 6.18 -13.51
N SER A 154 3.94 7.02 -14.48
CA SER A 154 3.47 8.41 -14.53
C SER A 154 1.95 8.50 -14.69
N GLY A 155 1.36 7.67 -15.55
CA GLY A 155 -0.09 7.61 -15.74
C GLY A 155 -0.84 7.22 -14.47
N ILE A 156 -0.34 6.23 -13.74
CA ILE A 156 -0.89 5.84 -12.43
C ILE A 156 -0.74 6.99 -11.43
N GLY A 157 0.40 7.67 -11.40
CA GLY A 157 0.65 8.81 -10.52
C GLY A 157 -0.34 9.97 -10.79
N PHE A 158 -0.56 10.33 -12.04
CA PHE A 158 -1.56 11.33 -12.43
C PHE A 158 -2.97 10.93 -12.06
N PHE A 159 -3.34 9.67 -12.26
CA PHE A 159 -4.65 9.17 -11.90
C PHE A 159 -4.91 9.26 -10.39
N ILE A 160 -3.95 8.84 -9.55
CA ILE A 160 -4.05 8.95 -8.10
C ILE A 160 -4.12 10.42 -7.65
N THR A 161 -3.32 11.29 -8.28
CA THR A 161 -3.34 12.73 -8.01
C THR A 161 -4.72 13.32 -8.32
N PHE A 162 -5.30 12.99 -9.47
CA PHE A 162 -6.63 13.45 -9.85
C PHE A 162 -7.70 13.03 -8.84
N ILE A 163 -7.67 11.76 -8.40
CA ILE A 163 -8.60 11.26 -7.38
C ILE A 163 -8.37 11.96 -6.03
N GLY A 164 -7.13 12.20 -5.65
CA GLY A 164 -6.80 12.95 -4.44
C GLY A 164 -7.37 14.37 -4.47
N LEU A 165 -7.20 15.09 -5.58
CA LEU A 165 -7.74 16.44 -5.77
C LEU A 165 -9.28 16.45 -5.76
N LYS A 166 -9.92 15.43 -6.36
CA LYS A 166 -11.37 15.26 -6.32
C LYS A 166 -11.87 15.00 -4.90
N ASN A 167 -11.27 14.10 -4.17
CA ASN A 167 -11.66 13.77 -2.80
C ASN A 167 -11.38 14.93 -1.83
N GLY A 168 -10.34 15.73 -2.09
CA GLY A 168 -10.04 16.97 -1.35
C GLY A 168 -10.98 18.13 -1.69
N GLY A 169 -11.91 17.98 -2.63
CA GLY A 169 -12.84 19.04 -3.05
C GLY A 169 -12.19 20.16 -3.86
N ILE A 170 -10.93 20.00 -4.28
CA ILE A 170 -10.21 20.99 -5.11
C ILE A 170 -10.74 20.94 -6.55
N ILE A 171 -11.06 19.73 -7.03
CA ILE A 171 -11.66 19.49 -8.33
C ILE A 171 -13.05 18.89 -8.13
N ILE A 172 -14.05 19.45 -8.82
CA ILE A 172 -15.43 18.95 -8.83
C ILE A 172 -15.87 18.64 -10.26
N GLY A 173 -16.89 17.79 -10.38
CA GLY A 173 -17.51 17.51 -11.68
C GLY A 173 -18.28 18.73 -12.21
N ASN A 174 -18.18 18.97 -13.52
CA ASN A 174 -18.93 20.00 -14.23
C ASN A 174 -19.53 19.40 -15.49
N ALA A 175 -20.80 19.68 -15.79
CA ALA A 175 -21.49 19.10 -16.95
C ALA A 175 -20.91 19.57 -18.29
N ASP A 176 -20.39 20.79 -18.36
CA ASP A 176 -19.92 21.41 -19.61
C ASP A 176 -18.45 21.13 -19.88
N THR A 177 -17.62 21.16 -18.82
CA THR A 177 -16.15 21.04 -18.92
C THR A 177 -15.58 19.77 -18.30
N PHE A 178 -16.47 18.83 -17.89
CA PHE A 178 -16.18 17.62 -17.13
C PHE A 178 -15.58 17.85 -15.74
N VAL A 179 -14.76 18.87 -15.58
CA VAL A 179 -14.13 19.26 -14.31
C VAL A 179 -14.11 20.77 -14.17
N SER A 180 -14.27 21.24 -12.94
CA SER A 180 -14.06 22.64 -12.55
C SER A 180 -13.39 22.72 -11.19
N ILE A 181 -12.94 23.92 -10.84
CA ILE A 181 -12.40 24.20 -9.50
C ILE A 181 -13.58 24.21 -8.51
N GLY A 182 -13.42 23.51 -7.41
CA GLY A 182 -14.38 23.47 -6.33
C GLY A 182 -14.35 24.72 -5.46
N ASP A 183 -15.14 24.71 -4.39
CA ASP A 183 -15.12 25.80 -3.42
C ASP A 183 -13.85 25.74 -2.56
N LEU A 184 -12.87 26.59 -2.92
CA LEU A 184 -11.60 26.68 -2.21
C LEU A 184 -11.71 27.28 -0.81
N THR A 185 -12.86 27.86 -0.47
CA THR A 185 -13.10 28.48 0.85
C THR A 185 -13.67 27.49 1.86
N SER A 186 -14.10 26.31 1.42
CA SER A 186 -14.63 25.30 2.32
C SER A 186 -13.53 24.78 3.28
N PRO A 187 -13.85 24.54 4.56
CA PRO A 187 -12.85 24.07 5.54
C PRO A 187 -12.16 22.77 5.14
N MET A 188 -12.88 21.87 4.48
CA MET A 188 -12.36 20.59 4.00
C MET A 188 -11.32 20.78 2.89
N THR A 189 -11.63 21.62 1.90
CA THR A 189 -10.75 21.93 0.77
C THR A 189 -9.52 22.70 1.23
N LEU A 190 -9.67 23.67 2.14
CA LEU A 190 -8.54 24.40 2.74
C LEU A 190 -7.59 23.44 3.47
N LEU A 191 -8.13 22.52 4.26
CA LEU A 191 -7.31 21.53 4.96
C LEU A 191 -6.54 20.64 3.97
N ALA A 192 -7.18 20.21 2.89
CA ALA A 192 -6.55 19.42 1.84
C ALA A 192 -5.42 20.18 1.14
N ILE A 193 -5.61 21.47 0.81
CA ILE A 193 -4.60 22.34 0.20
C ILE A 193 -3.41 22.54 1.15
N ILE A 194 -3.67 22.85 2.41
CA ILE A 194 -2.62 23.06 3.41
C ILE A 194 -1.82 21.76 3.58
N GLY A 195 -2.49 20.61 3.69
CA GLY A 195 -1.85 19.31 3.78
C GLY A 195 -0.95 19.00 2.57
N LEU A 196 -1.45 19.27 1.36
CA LEU A 196 -0.69 19.09 0.13
C LEU A 196 0.57 19.98 0.09
N ILE A 197 0.44 21.27 0.40
CA ILE A 197 1.57 22.20 0.43
C ILE A 197 2.60 21.77 1.47
N LEU A 198 2.15 21.39 2.68
CA LEU A 198 3.02 20.94 3.75
C LEU A 198 3.81 19.68 3.33
N THR A 199 3.12 18.70 2.73
CA THR A 199 3.76 17.47 2.23
C THR A 199 4.82 17.78 1.17
N ILE A 200 4.51 18.68 0.21
CA ILE A 200 5.47 19.09 -0.82
C ILE A 200 6.69 19.78 -0.18
N ILE A 201 6.49 20.69 0.78
CA ILE A 201 7.58 21.36 1.48
C ILE A 201 8.46 20.35 2.22
N MET A 202 7.86 19.38 2.92
CA MET A 202 8.60 18.34 3.65
C MET A 202 9.42 17.48 2.70
N LEU A 203 8.84 17.08 1.57
CA LEU A 203 9.52 16.30 0.52
C LEU A 203 10.72 17.05 -0.06
N VAL A 204 10.52 18.31 -0.45
CA VAL A 204 11.59 19.15 -1.05
C VAL A 204 12.73 19.41 -0.05
N ARG A 205 12.39 19.54 1.24
CA ARG A 205 13.38 19.72 2.30
C ARG A 205 14.04 18.43 2.78
N GLY A 206 13.63 17.27 2.26
CA GLY A 206 14.16 15.98 2.67
C GLY A 206 13.90 15.62 4.13
N ILE A 207 12.81 16.11 4.71
CA ILE A 207 12.45 15.84 6.10
C ILE A 207 11.89 14.42 6.17
N ASN A 208 12.52 13.56 6.97
CA ASN A 208 12.05 12.20 7.20
C ASN A 208 10.68 12.23 7.87
N GLY A 209 9.70 11.57 7.26
CA GLY A 209 8.31 11.56 7.74
C GLY A 209 7.36 12.51 6.98
N GLY A 210 7.77 13.02 5.82
CA GLY A 210 6.93 13.81 4.92
C GLY A 210 5.94 12.99 4.09
N ILE A 211 6.04 11.68 4.17
CA ILE A 211 5.14 10.69 3.55
C ILE A 211 4.65 9.76 4.64
#